data_64ba49dc1c2fe61c372672869f4227b8
#
_entry.id   64ba49dc1c2fe61c372672869f4227b8
#
_cell.length_a   1.000
_cell.length_b   1.000
_cell.length_c   1.000
_cell.angle_alpha   90.00
_cell.angle_beta   90.00
_cell.angle_gamma   90.00
#
_symmetry.space_group_name_H-M   'P 1'
#
loop_
_entity.id
_entity.type
_entity.pdbx_description
1 polymer ?
#
loop_
_entity_poly.entity_id
_entity_poly.type
_entity_poly.pdbx_seq_one_letter_code
_entity_poly.pdbx_strand_id
1 'polypeptide(L)'
;MYENAPVRGDQTGPVKLASGVSYEDLRPGTGDGVVEEGKRVNIQWVLKRSNGYLVDSSERNDGLPFIFTVGDKGAIAGLDEGIRGMRVGGIRRIIIPPELAYVDGVEDGKPGPVPSGFGPKQRIRRVMILLKDIPGESLLLDVKATRVQ
;
A
#
# COMPACT_ATOMS: atom_id res chain seq x y z
N MET A 1 13.95 -6.48 17.86
CA MET A 1 14.28 -5.12 17.53
C MET A 1 14.38 -4.93 16.04
N TYR A 2 13.82 -3.89 15.53
CA TYR A 2 13.75 -3.71 14.08
C TYR A 2 15.12 -3.57 13.45
N GLU A 3 15.95 -2.76 14.05
CA GLU A 3 17.29 -2.52 13.52
C GLU A 3 18.17 -3.76 13.60
N ASN A 4 17.71 -4.78 14.30
CA ASN A 4 18.44 -6.03 14.39
C ASN A 4 17.97 -7.05 13.36
N ALA A 5 17.11 -6.66 12.46
CA ALA A 5 16.77 -7.53 11.36
C ALA A 5 18.07 -7.92 10.67
N PRO A 6 18.39 -9.19 10.61
CA PRO A 6 19.78 -9.58 10.37
C PRO A 6 20.37 -9.06 9.08
N VAL A 7 19.65 -9.18 8.04
CA VAL A 7 20.18 -8.80 6.74
C VAL A 7 20.07 -7.33 6.47
N ARG A 8 19.62 -6.59 7.42
CA ARG A 8 19.32 -5.19 7.21
C ARG A 8 20.43 -4.28 7.68
N GLY A 9 21.46 -4.83 8.24
CA GLY A 9 22.52 -4.02 8.80
C GLY A 9 23.14 -3.05 7.84
N ASP A 10 23.24 -3.46 6.60
CA ASP A 10 23.84 -2.64 5.54
C ASP A 10 22.78 -1.97 4.66
N GLN A 11 21.53 -2.19 4.93
CA GLN A 11 20.46 -1.61 4.13
C GLN A 11 19.90 -0.39 4.81
N THR A 12 20.07 0.73 4.18
CA THR A 12 19.54 2.00 4.66
C THR A 12 18.51 2.46 3.66
N GLY A 13 17.27 2.59 4.09
CA GLY A 13 16.22 3.06 3.21
C GLY A 13 15.45 1.94 2.54
N PRO A 14 14.59 2.31 1.61
CA PRO A 14 13.65 1.38 1.01
C PRO A 14 14.30 0.30 0.16
N VAL A 15 13.68 -0.86 0.15
CA VAL A 15 14.00 -1.91 -0.80
C VAL A 15 13.31 -1.56 -2.12
N LYS A 16 14.07 -1.58 -3.22
CA LYS A 16 13.53 -1.28 -4.56
C LYS A 16 13.23 -2.55 -5.32
N LEU A 17 12.06 -2.58 -5.95
CA LEU A 17 11.67 -3.68 -6.82
C LEU A 17 11.87 -3.28 -8.29
N ALA A 18 11.94 -4.28 -9.16
CA ALA A 18 12.20 -4.04 -10.58
C ALA A 18 11.12 -3.19 -11.25
N SER A 19 9.91 -3.25 -10.76
CA SER A 19 8.78 -2.49 -11.30
C SER A 19 8.84 -0.99 -11.04
N GLY A 20 9.67 -0.57 -10.08
CA GLY A 20 9.70 0.81 -9.61
C GLY A 20 9.04 1.01 -8.26
N VAL A 21 8.31 0.01 -7.77
CA VAL A 21 7.78 0.04 -6.41
C VAL A 21 8.94 -0.07 -5.43
N SER A 22 8.86 0.66 -4.34
CA SER A 22 9.80 0.53 -3.22
C SER A 22 9.01 0.29 -1.96
N TYR A 23 9.65 -0.27 -0.94
CA TYR A 23 8.99 -0.39 0.35
C TYR A 23 10.01 -0.32 1.48
N GLU A 24 9.49 0.05 2.64
CA GLU A 24 10.28 0.14 3.86
C GLU A 24 9.46 -0.41 5.00
N ASP A 25 10.01 -1.38 5.73
CA ASP A 25 9.31 -1.95 6.89
C ASP A 25 9.48 -1.01 8.08
N LEU A 26 8.37 -0.46 8.54
CA LEU A 26 8.34 0.42 9.71
C LEU A 26 8.27 -0.41 10.99
N ARG A 27 7.65 -1.59 10.91
CA ARG A 27 7.57 -2.55 12.01
C ARG A 27 7.54 -3.94 11.42
N PRO A 28 8.40 -4.85 11.87
CA PRO A 28 8.32 -6.24 11.41
C PRO A 28 7.09 -6.92 12.00
N GLY A 29 6.47 -7.78 11.23
CA GLY A 29 5.39 -8.63 11.73
C GLY A 29 5.97 -9.84 12.42
N THR A 30 5.19 -10.42 13.31
CA THR A 30 5.59 -11.59 14.09
C THR A 30 4.64 -12.76 13.91
N GLY A 31 3.53 -12.55 13.20
CA GLY A 31 2.57 -13.63 13.00
C GLY A 31 3.06 -14.68 12.02
N ASP A 32 2.40 -15.81 12.03
CA ASP A 32 2.80 -16.96 11.20
C ASP A 32 2.47 -16.77 9.72
N GLY A 33 1.45 -15.98 9.41
CA GLY A 33 1.04 -15.79 8.02
C GLY A 33 1.98 -14.86 7.28
N VAL A 34 2.41 -15.30 6.11
CA VAL A 34 3.26 -14.50 5.23
C VAL A 34 2.45 -14.15 3.98
N VAL A 35 2.49 -12.88 3.60
CA VAL A 35 1.78 -12.41 2.41
C VAL A 35 2.52 -12.90 1.17
N GLU A 36 1.83 -13.70 0.37
CA GLU A 36 2.38 -14.21 -0.89
C GLU A 36 1.24 -14.48 -1.86
N GLU A 37 1.60 -14.79 -3.09
CA GLU A 37 0.61 -15.02 -4.15
C GLU A 37 -0.44 -16.04 -3.72
N GLY A 38 -1.71 -15.73 -3.98
CA GLY A 38 -2.83 -16.59 -3.66
C GLY A 38 -3.39 -16.42 -2.26
N LYS A 39 -2.69 -15.69 -1.41
CA LYS A 39 -3.17 -15.45 -0.04
C LYS A 39 -4.21 -14.33 0.00
N ARG A 40 -5.20 -14.52 0.85
CA ARG A 40 -6.19 -13.48 1.13
C ARG A 40 -5.70 -12.66 2.31
N VAL A 41 -5.67 -11.35 2.14
CA VAL A 41 -5.04 -10.44 3.10
C VAL A 41 -6.02 -9.36 3.52
N ASN A 42 -6.09 -9.11 4.82
CA ASN A 42 -6.80 -7.96 5.38
C ASN A 42 -5.75 -6.93 5.80
N ILE A 43 -5.94 -5.69 5.37
CA ILE A 43 -5.03 -4.61 5.76
C ILE A 43 -5.78 -3.41 6.31
N GLN A 44 -5.15 -2.73 7.25
CA GLN A 44 -5.46 -1.34 7.56
C GLN A 44 -4.49 -0.49 6.76
N TRP A 45 -4.92 0.66 6.27
CA TRP A 45 -4.12 1.42 5.33
C TRP A 45 -4.26 2.93 5.51
N VAL A 46 -3.20 3.64 5.12
CA VAL A 46 -3.19 5.10 5.07
C VAL A 46 -2.53 5.49 3.75
N LEU A 47 -3.24 6.27 2.95
CA LEU A 47 -2.75 6.72 1.66
C LEU A 47 -2.36 8.19 1.75
N LYS A 48 -1.12 8.51 1.35
CA LYS A 48 -0.57 9.86 1.40
C LYS A 48 0.12 10.21 0.10
N ARG A 49 0.24 11.49 -0.15
CA ARG A 49 1.19 11.99 -1.15
C ARG A 49 2.61 11.96 -0.55
N SER A 50 3.61 12.01 -1.41
CA SER A 50 5.01 12.01 -0.96
C SER A 50 5.35 13.19 -0.05
N ASN A 51 4.58 14.29 -0.12
CA ASN A 51 4.78 15.44 0.75
C ASN A 51 4.10 15.29 2.12
N GLY A 52 3.48 14.14 2.39
CA GLY A 52 2.81 13.88 3.66
C GLY A 52 1.32 14.19 3.68
N TYR A 53 0.79 14.77 2.61
CA TYR A 53 -0.64 15.07 2.56
C TYR A 53 -1.46 13.79 2.64
N LEU A 54 -2.35 13.71 3.63
CA LEU A 54 -3.22 12.56 3.83
C LEU A 54 -4.34 12.58 2.79
N VAL A 55 -4.37 11.57 1.94
CA VAL A 55 -5.42 11.43 0.94
C VAL A 55 -6.63 10.74 1.56
N ASP A 56 -6.42 9.57 2.15
CA ASP A 56 -7.47 8.83 2.85
C ASP A 56 -6.88 7.69 3.67
N SER A 57 -7.73 7.02 4.45
CA SER A 57 -7.28 5.90 5.28
C SER A 57 -8.46 5.00 5.64
N SER A 58 -8.17 3.78 6.05
CA SER A 58 -9.20 2.88 6.56
C SER A 58 -9.87 3.46 7.82
N GLU A 59 -9.12 4.16 8.65
CA GLU A 59 -9.67 4.77 9.86
C GLU A 59 -10.78 5.77 9.52
N ARG A 60 -10.61 6.54 8.45
CA ARG A 60 -11.61 7.52 7.99
C ARG A 60 -12.82 6.84 7.34
N ASN A 61 -12.76 5.53 7.16
CA ASN A 61 -13.80 4.72 6.56
C ASN A 61 -14.28 3.67 7.56
N ASP A 62 -14.59 4.12 8.77
CA ASP A 62 -15.13 3.31 9.86
C ASP A 62 -14.17 2.21 10.33
N GLY A 63 -12.89 2.32 10.04
CA GLY A 63 -11.92 1.32 10.44
C GLY A 63 -12.02 0.01 9.69
N LEU A 64 -12.81 -0.05 8.61
CA LEU A 64 -12.99 -1.28 7.86
C LEU A 64 -11.71 -1.62 7.09
N PRO A 65 -11.26 -2.87 7.18
CA PRO A 65 -10.06 -3.27 6.44
C PRO A 65 -10.34 -3.38 4.95
N PHE A 66 -9.31 -3.21 4.16
CA PHE A 66 -9.36 -3.60 2.76
C PHE A 66 -8.93 -5.05 2.67
N ILE A 67 -9.71 -5.86 1.98
CA ILE A 67 -9.48 -7.31 1.86
C ILE A 67 -9.30 -7.64 0.38
N PHE A 68 -8.21 -8.33 0.07
CA PHE A 68 -7.96 -8.73 -1.31
C PHE A 68 -7.12 -10.00 -1.34
N THR A 69 -7.12 -10.67 -2.49
CA THR A 69 -6.26 -11.85 -2.70
C THR A 69 -5.08 -11.42 -3.57
N VAL A 70 -3.89 -11.72 -3.10
CA VAL A 70 -2.66 -11.33 -3.80
C VAL A 70 -2.62 -12.02 -5.16
N GLY A 71 -2.43 -11.23 -6.20
CA GLY A 71 -2.32 -11.72 -7.57
C GLY A 71 -3.61 -11.71 -8.36
N ASP A 72 -4.77 -11.39 -7.74
CA ASP A 72 -6.05 -11.45 -8.45
C ASP A 72 -6.49 -10.11 -9.05
N LYS A 73 -5.63 -9.10 -8.96
CA LYS A 73 -5.89 -7.76 -9.48
C LYS A 73 -6.99 -6.98 -8.75
N GLY A 74 -7.37 -7.41 -7.58
CA GLY A 74 -8.30 -6.67 -6.73
C GLY A 74 -7.67 -5.46 -6.04
N ALA A 75 -6.35 -5.39 -6.01
CA ALA A 75 -5.61 -4.27 -5.45
C ALA A 75 -4.83 -3.54 -6.55
N ILE A 76 -4.53 -2.26 -6.31
CA ILE A 76 -3.64 -1.54 -7.24
C ILE A 76 -2.32 -2.28 -7.34
N ALA A 77 -1.70 -2.21 -8.52
CA ALA A 77 -0.51 -3.03 -8.80
C ALA A 77 0.61 -2.78 -7.80
N GLY A 78 0.81 -1.53 -7.40
CA GLY A 78 1.86 -1.20 -6.44
C GLY A 78 1.64 -1.84 -5.07
N LEU A 79 0.40 -1.93 -4.62
CA LEU A 79 0.09 -2.60 -3.35
C LEU A 79 0.29 -4.10 -3.48
N ASP A 80 -0.26 -4.69 -4.53
CA ASP A 80 -0.17 -6.13 -4.75
C ASP A 80 1.28 -6.59 -4.75
N GLU A 81 2.14 -5.82 -5.37
CA GLU A 81 3.56 -6.16 -5.46
C GLU A 81 4.32 -5.83 -4.18
N GLY A 82 4.06 -4.66 -3.62
CA GLY A 82 4.83 -4.17 -2.48
C GLY A 82 4.54 -4.86 -1.16
N ILE A 83 3.39 -5.51 -1.04
CA ILE A 83 2.99 -6.13 0.22
C ILE A 83 3.59 -7.53 0.41
N ARG A 84 4.09 -8.14 -0.64
CA ARG A 84 4.57 -9.51 -0.58
C ARG A 84 5.73 -9.64 0.39
N GLY A 85 5.72 -10.69 1.19
CA GLY A 85 6.72 -10.93 2.20
C GLY A 85 6.40 -10.37 3.59
N MET A 86 5.34 -9.58 3.72
CA MET A 86 4.93 -9.11 5.04
C MET A 86 4.39 -10.25 5.89
N ARG A 87 4.51 -10.09 7.21
CA ARG A 87 3.88 -10.98 8.18
C ARG A 87 2.80 -10.23 8.94
N VAL A 88 1.85 -10.97 9.47
CA VAL A 88 0.77 -10.39 10.27
C VAL A 88 1.37 -9.56 11.41
N GLY A 89 0.80 -8.40 11.62
CA GLY A 89 1.26 -7.44 12.64
C GLY A 89 2.28 -6.45 12.11
N GLY A 90 2.85 -6.71 10.94
CA GLY A 90 3.83 -5.81 10.34
C GLY A 90 3.20 -4.54 9.80
N ILE A 91 4.00 -3.48 9.76
CA ILE A 91 3.61 -2.20 9.15
C ILE A 91 4.68 -1.88 8.11
N ARG A 92 4.23 -1.64 6.88
CA ARG A 92 5.13 -1.38 5.76
C ARG A 92 4.67 -0.13 5.02
N ARG A 93 5.61 0.74 4.70
CA ARG A 93 5.37 1.87 3.80
C ARG A 93 5.73 1.45 2.40
N ILE A 94 4.76 1.49 1.51
CA ILE A 94 4.95 1.14 0.11
C ILE A 94 4.94 2.43 -0.69
N ILE A 95 5.99 2.64 -1.47
CA ILE A 95 6.17 3.83 -2.29
C ILE A 95 5.79 3.45 -3.70
N ILE A 96 4.70 4.02 -4.20
CA ILE A 96 4.05 3.57 -5.42
C ILE A 96 4.11 4.67 -6.48
N PRO A 97 4.81 4.41 -7.61
CA PRO A 97 4.75 5.34 -8.74
C PRO A 97 3.31 5.47 -9.22
N PRO A 98 2.90 6.65 -9.71
CA PRO A 98 1.52 6.86 -10.14
C PRO A 98 1.02 5.85 -11.15
N GLU A 99 1.89 5.38 -12.04
CA GLU A 99 1.51 4.41 -13.07
C GLU A 99 1.18 3.03 -12.52
N LEU A 100 1.46 2.77 -11.26
CA LEU A 100 1.14 1.50 -10.60
C LEU A 100 0.09 1.69 -9.50
N ALA A 101 -0.60 2.83 -9.52
CA ALA A 101 -1.65 3.16 -8.56
C ALA A 101 -3.04 3.09 -9.23
N TYR A 102 -3.83 4.14 -9.12
CA TYR A 102 -5.23 4.13 -9.58
C TYR A 102 -5.34 4.58 -11.04
N VAL A 103 -4.72 3.84 -11.94
CA VAL A 103 -4.61 4.22 -13.36
C VAL A 103 -5.92 4.07 -14.12
N ASP A 104 -6.82 3.20 -13.65
CA ASP A 104 -8.12 2.95 -14.29
C ASP A 104 -9.26 3.67 -13.59
N GLY A 105 -8.95 4.58 -12.68
CA GLY A 105 -9.96 5.33 -11.95
C GLY A 105 -10.40 4.61 -10.67
N VAL A 106 -11.48 5.11 -10.08
CA VAL A 106 -11.93 4.62 -8.78
C VAL A 106 -13.44 4.38 -8.74
N GLU A 107 -14.11 4.48 -9.87
CA GLU A 107 -15.58 4.43 -9.94
C GLU A 107 -16.14 3.10 -9.44
N ASP A 108 -15.52 2.01 -9.82
CA ASP A 108 -16.03 0.68 -9.51
C ASP A 108 -15.53 0.14 -8.17
N GLY A 109 -14.80 0.94 -7.42
CA GLY A 109 -14.25 0.49 -6.15
C GLY A 109 -13.06 -0.42 -6.28
N LYS A 110 -12.60 -0.68 -7.48
CA LYS A 110 -11.41 -1.51 -7.73
C LYS A 110 -10.60 -0.96 -8.90
N PRO A 111 -9.32 -1.26 -8.89
CA PRO A 111 -8.59 -1.95 -7.82
C PRO A 111 -8.48 -1.07 -6.59
N GLY A 112 -8.53 -1.71 -5.42
CA GLY A 112 -8.51 -1.01 -4.16
C GLY A 112 -7.11 -0.79 -3.60
N PRO A 113 -7.01 -0.16 -2.44
CA PRO A 113 -8.11 0.26 -1.57
C PRO A 113 -8.80 1.53 -2.08
N VAL A 114 -10.12 1.48 -2.21
CA VAL A 114 -10.92 2.63 -2.61
C VAL A 114 -11.98 2.85 -1.53
N PRO A 115 -11.99 4.02 -0.92
CA PRO A 115 -12.99 4.31 0.10
C PRO A 115 -14.37 4.46 -0.53
N SER A 116 -15.41 4.27 0.27
CA SER A 116 -16.76 4.50 -0.20
C SER A 116 -17.07 5.99 -0.17
N GLY A 117 -18.02 6.38 -0.99
CA GLY A 117 -18.48 7.75 -1.03
C GLY A 117 -17.82 8.59 -2.09
N PHE A 118 -18.54 9.61 -2.51
CA PHE A 118 -18.13 10.47 -3.61
C PHE A 118 -16.93 11.33 -3.25
N GLY A 119 -16.96 11.95 -2.08
CA GLY A 119 -15.89 12.86 -1.67
C GLY A 119 -14.51 12.20 -1.61
N PRO A 120 -14.38 11.06 -0.91
CA PRO A 120 -13.12 10.34 -0.87
C PRO A 120 -12.62 9.89 -2.23
N LYS A 121 -13.52 9.41 -3.09
CA LYS A 121 -13.13 9.03 -4.45
C LYS A 121 -12.63 10.22 -5.25
N GLN A 122 -13.26 11.38 -5.08
CA GLN A 122 -12.82 12.59 -5.75
C GLN A 122 -11.43 13.03 -5.28
N ARG A 123 -11.11 12.84 -4.00
CA ARG A 123 -9.77 13.16 -3.52
C ARG A 123 -8.71 12.33 -4.22
N ILE A 124 -8.94 11.02 -4.33
CA ILE A 124 -8.00 10.14 -5.04
C ILE A 124 -7.88 10.57 -6.51
N ARG A 125 -8.98 10.84 -7.13
CA ARG A 125 -9.00 11.26 -8.55
C ARG A 125 -8.18 12.52 -8.77
N ARG A 126 -8.37 13.53 -7.89
CA ARG A 126 -7.62 14.78 -8.02
C ARG A 126 -6.14 14.58 -7.82
N VAL A 127 -5.76 13.74 -6.85
CA VAL A 127 -4.35 13.44 -6.59
C VAL A 127 -3.73 12.75 -7.79
N MET A 128 -4.43 11.78 -8.39
CA MET A 128 -3.90 11.08 -9.56
C MET A 128 -3.70 12.03 -10.74
N ILE A 129 -4.64 12.94 -10.96
CA ILE A 129 -4.51 13.95 -12.02
C ILE A 129 -3.30 14.84 -11.76
N LEU A 130 -3.14 15.28 -10.52
CA LEU A 130 -2.03 16.14 -10.13
C LEU A 130 -0.69 15.46 -10.33
N LEU A 131 -0.55 14.21 -9.87
CA LEU A 131 0.72 13.49 -9.95
C LEU A 131 1.15 13.19 -11.37
N LYS A 132 0.20 13.15 -12.29
CA LYS A 132 0.49 12.91 -13.69
C LYS A 132 1.46 13.93 -14.27
N ASP A 133 1.41 15.15 -13.77
CA ASP A 133 2.21 16.25 -14.27
C ASP A 133 3.41 16.60 -13.40
N ILE A 134 3.68 15.79 -12.38
CA ILE A 134 4.80 16.03 -11.47
C ILE A 134 5.77 14.85 -11.54
N PRO A 135 6.84 14.96 -12.31
CA PRO A 135 7.79 13.85 -12.46
C PRO A 135 8.44 13.48 -11.14
N GLY A 136 8.59 12.18 -10.92
CA GLY A 136 9.29 11.66 -9.75
C GLY A 136 8.51 11.64 -8.47
N GLU A 137 7.28 12.13 -8.46
CA GLU A 137 6.46 12.08 -7.26
C GLU A 137 5.74 10.74 -7.20
N SER A 138 5.58 10.21 -5.97
CA SER A 138 4.96 8.91 -5.73
C SER A 138 3.88 9.04 -4.68
N LEU A 139 3.05 8.00 -4.59
CA LEU A 139 2.12 7.83 -3.48
C LEU A 139 2.80 7.00 -2.40
N LEU A 140 2.46 7.29 -1.16
CA LEU A 140 2.90 6.50 -0.02
C LEU A 140 1.68 5.77 0.53
N LEU A 141 1.76 4.46 0.59
CA LEU A 141 0.69 3.65 1.16
C LEU A 141 1.26 2.88 2.35
N ASP A 142 0.87 3.32 3.54
CA ASP A 142 1.27 2.63 4.76
C ASP A 142 0.23 1.56 5.05
N VAL A 143 0.68 0.33 5.20
CA VAL A 143 -0.23 -0.81 5.39
C VAL A 143 0.18 -1.60 6.62
N LYS A 144 -0.83 -2.07 7.34
CA LYS A 144 -0.66 -3.01 8.43
C LYS A 144 -1.41 -4.28 8.05
N ALA A 145 -0.71 -5.39 7.98
CA ALA A 145 -1.34 -6.67 7.70
C ALA A 145 -1.97 -7.20 8.98
N THR A 146 -3.28 -7.36 8.98
CA THR A 146 -4.00 -7.80 10.17
C THR A 146 -4.42 -9.26 10.09
N ARG A 147 -4.52 -9.81 8.88
CA ARG A 147 -4.88 -11.21 8.68
C ARG A 147 -4.35 -11.68 7.33
N VAL A 148 -3.81 -12.89 7.33
CA VAL A 148 -3.33 -13.56 6.11
C VAL A 148 -3.85 -15.00 6.14
N GLN A 149 -4.54 -15.40 5.07
CA GLN A 149 -5.13 -16.75 4.99
C GLN A 149 -4.69 -17.49 3.75
#